data_9234cf7fa8fd73b86171f8e21c2bc45c
#
_entry.id   9234cf7fa8fd73b86171f8e21c2bc45c
#
_cell.length_a   1.000
_cell.length_b   1.000
_cell.length_c   1.000
_cell.angle_alpha   90.00
_cell.angle_beta   90.00
_cell.angle_gamma   90.00
#
_symmetry.space_group_name_H-M   'P 1'
#
loop_
_entity.id
_entity.type
_entity.pdbx_description
1 polymer ?
#
loop_
_entity_poly.entity_id
_entity_poly.type
_entity_poly.pdbx_seq_one_letter_code
_entity_poly.pdbx_strand_id
1 'polypeptide(L)'
;MRIFHLSDLHIGLKLINRDLREDQEYILDQIIQKATEKVPDAIVIAGDIYDKAVPSAEAVEVFDHFIGKLRNAVSDSVIMMISGNHDSAPRVNCFRSVLDRQKIYMIGIPPQTEEDHIEKVVLQDEYGPVNFYLLPFVKPSMVKLITGTDENGNNLSYNDTIHRLIEREQVDINQRNILVSHQFYLPMGENAEEIERMDSEIRTVGNIDQVSADILQKFDYAALGHIHKPMKAGGEFYRYCGTPLACSVSEAGQNKGIIMIDIKQKGEITTEVIPLEPLRQIKVIKGDLESVLSQRCKDYVTVILTDKVDLDVIDMQDRLRLAFPGLLEIRRETVRQADYTRHADSERELNPFELCCQFLGNADAEEQEILQEVINTVQEVTK
;
A
#
# COMPACT_ATOMS: atom_id res chain seq x y z
N MET A 1 22.59 -4.84 16.32
CA MET A 1 21.13 -5.03 16.45
C MET A 1 20.59 -5.53 15.14
N ARG A 2 19.83 -6.61 15.17
CA ARG A 2 19.14 -7.19 14.00
C ARG A 2 17.67 -6.81 14.00
N ILE A 3 17.14 -6.37 12.86
CA ILE A 3 15.80 -5.85 12.77
C ILE A 3 15.10 -6.49 11.57
N PHE A 4 13.85 -6.90 11.72
CA PHE A 4 12.97 -7.26 10.61
C PHE A 4 12.07 -6.08 10.28
N HIS A 5 12.00 -5.73 9.00
CA HIS A 5 11.11 -4.72 8.46
C HIS A 5 10.06 -5.38 7.57
N LEU A 6 8.82 -5.22 7.97
CA LEU A 6 7.59 -5.65 7.31
C LEU A 6 6.69 -4.44 7.11
N SER A 7 5.79 -4.50 6.14
CA SER A 7 4.73 -3.50 5.93
C SER A 7 3.55 -4.12 5.17
N ASP A 8 2.45 -3.42 5.12
CA ASP A 8 1.34 -3.66 4.19
C ASP A 8 0.84 -5.11 4.26
N LEU A 9 0.50 -5.58 5.48
CA LEU A 9 0.00 -6.95 5.70
C LEU A 9 -1.38 -7.15 5.09
N HIS A 10 -2.20 -6.10 5.04
CA HIS A 10 -3.56 -6.09 4.51
C HIS A 10 -4.39 -7.30 4.94
N ILE A 11 -4.35 -7.65 6.24
CA ILE A 11 -5.08 -8.79 6.77
C ILE A 11 -6.59 -8.61 6.53
N GLY A 12 -7.23 -9.65 5.96
CA GLY A 12 -8.63 -9.62 5.56
C GLY A 12 -8.87 -9.16 4.12
N LEU A 13 -7.80 -9.01 3.31
CA LEU A 13 -7.88 -8.70 1.89
C LEU A 13 -8.64 -9.78 1.12
N LYS A 14 -9.43 -9.33 0.15
CA LYS A 14 -10.04 -10.19 -0.87
C LYS A 14 -9.49 -9.82 -2.25
N LEU A 15 -8.88 -10.78 -2.91
CA LEU A 15 -8.41 -10.63 -4.28
C LEU A 15 -9.59 -10.81 -5.25
N ILE A 16 -10.12 -9.70 -5.81
CA ILE A 16 -11.37 -9.67 -6.56
C ILE A 16 -12.50 -10.20 -5.66
N ASN A 17 -12.89 -11.46 -5.80
CA ASN A 17 -13.93 -12.11 -4.98
C ASN A 17 -13.40 -13.32 -4.20
N ARG A 18 -12.08 -13.53 -4.15
CA ARG A 18 -11.44 -14.64 -3.44
C ARG A 18 -10.96 -14.18 -2.09
N ASP A 19 -11.36 -14.91 -1.07
CA ASP A 19 -10.82 -14.76 0.28
C ASP A 19 -9.38 -15.30 0.29
N LEU A 20 -8.44 -14.49 0.78
CA LEU A 20 -7.02 -14.85 0.87
C LEU A 20 -6.61 -15.30 2.27
N ARG A 21 -7.54 -15.57 3.18
CA ARG A 21 -7.24 -15.91 4.58
C ARG A 21 -6.21 -17.04 4.68
N GLU A 22 -6.40 -18.14 3.96
CA GLU A 22 -5.49 -19.30 3.98
C GLU A 22 -4.07 -18.90 3.48
N ASP A 23 -4.00 -18.10 2.41
CA ASP A 23 -2.73 -17.62 1.85
C ASP A 23 -2.04 -16.63 2.80
N GLN A 24 -2.81 -15.76 3.47
CA GLN A 24 -2.29 -14.84 4.47
C GLN A 24 -1.78 -15.58 5.71
N GLU A 25 -2.54 -16.51 6.27
CA GLU A 25 -2.10 -17.34 7.41
C GLU A 25 -0.81 -18.10 7.06
N TYR A 26 -0.70 -18.64 5.85
CA TYR A 26 0.51 -19.34 5.38
C TYR A 26 1.73 -18.42 5.32
N ILE A 27 1.58 -17.20 4.80
CA ILE A 27 2.68 -16.20 4.75
C ILE A 27 3.07 -15.74 6.15
N LEU A 28 2.09 -15.47 7.02
CA LEU A 28 2.33 -15.06 8.41
C LEU A 28 3.08 -16.16 9.19
N ASP A 29 2.75 -17.43 8.98
CA ASP A 29 3.47 -18.55 9.58
C ASP A 29 4.93 -18.65 9.06
N GLN A 30 5.20 -18.36 7.77
CA GLN A 30 6.56 -18.23 7.25
C GLN A 30 7.33 -17.08 7.92
N ILE A 31 6.70 -15.93 8.12
CA ILE A 31 7.32 -14.79 8.83
C ILE A 31 7.74 -15.21 10.24
N ILE A 32 6.88 -15.92 10.96
CA ILE A 32 7.18 -16.45 12.31
C ILE A 32 8.36 -17.44 12.23
N GLN A 33 8.36 -18.34 11.27
CA GLN A 33 9.46 -19.28 11.07
C GLN A 33 10.79 -18.54 10.81
N LYS A 34 10.80 -17.55 9.93
CA LYS A 34 12.01 -16.74 9.65
C LYS A 34 12.46 -15.95 10.85
N ALA A 35 11.53 -15.40 11.65
CA ALA A 35 11.87 -14.73 12.91
C ALA A 35 12.50 -15.71 13.91
N THR A 36 11.98 -16.93 14.02
CA THR A 36 12.56 -17.99 14.87
C THR A 36 13.96 -18.37 14.43
N GLU A 37 14.20 -18.49 13.10
CA GLU A 37 15.50 -18.85 12.55
C GLU A 37 16.56 -17.75 12.70
N LYS A 38 16.19 -16.50 12.51
CA LYS A 38 17.10 -15.35 12.43
C LYS A 38 17.22 -14.60 13.76
N VAL A 39 16.28 -14.78 14.69
CA VAL A 39 16.22 -14.19 16.03
C VAL A 39 16.47 -12.68 15.99
N PRO A 40 15.58 -11.87 15.38
CA PRO A 40 15.75 -10.41 15.38
C PRO A 40 15.59 -9.82 16.77
N ASP A 41 16.34 -8.75 17.07
CA ASP A 41 16.18 -7.96 18.31
C ASP A 41 14.90 -7.12 18.27
N ALA A 42 14.51 -6.68 17.06
CA ALA A 42 13.30 -5.90 16.83
C ALA A 42 12.58 -6.32 15.54
N ILE A 43 11.26 -6.19 15.54
CA ILE A 43 10.41 -6.38 14.37
C ILE A 43 9.58 -5.11 14.20
N VAL A 44 9.68 -4.47 13.05
CA VAL A 44 8.87 -3.30 12.70
C VAL A 44 7.86 -3.63 11.62
N ILE A 45 6.61 -3.21 11.79
CA ILE A 45 5.52 -3.32 10.81
C ILE A 45 5.10 -1.90 10.45
N ALA A 46 5.49 -1.45 9.27
CA ALA A 46 5.35 -0.07 8.82
C ALA A 46 3.98 0.21 8.18
N GLY A 47 2.90 -0.07 8.90
CA GLY A 47 1.52 0.29 8.56
C GLY A 47 0.78 -0.72 7.69
N ASP A 48 -0.49 -0.40 7.44
CA ASP A 48 -1.49 -1.20 6.74
C ASP A 48 -1.56 -2.65 7.25
N ILE A 49 -1.85 -2.75 8.56
CA ILE A 49 -2.04 -4.02 9.25
C ILE A 49 -3.27 -4.73 8.69
N TYR A 50 -4.37 -3.99 8.55
CA TYR A 50 -5.63 -4.47 8.01
C TYR A 50 -5.94 -3.86 6.63
N ASP A 51 -6.64 -4.62 5.81
CA ASP A 51 -7.12 -4.14 4.49
C ASP A 51 -8.15 -3.00 4.60
N LYS A 52 -8.87 -2.94 5.73
CA LYS A 52 -9.95 -1.96 5.95
C LYS A 52 -9.92 -1.40 7.35
N ALA A 53 -10.30 -0.13 7.47
CA ALA A 53 -10.43 0.57 8.75
C ALA A 53 -11.38 -0.11 9.75
N VAL A 54 -12.36 -0.88 9.25
CA VAL A 54 -13.23 -1.76 10.05
C VAL A 54 -13.01 -3.19 9.57
N PRO A 55 -12.01 -3.90 10.12
CA PRO A 55 -11.72 -5.27 9.76
C PRO A 55 -12.87 -6.21 10.21
N SER A 56 -13.02 -7.33 9.51
CA SER A 56 -13.95 -8.38 9.94
C SER A 56 -13.43 -9.08 11.21
N ALA A 57 -14.30 -9.80 11.89
CA ALA A 57 -13.91 -10.57 13.08
C ALA A 57 -12.82 -11.61 12.75
N GLU A 58 -12.93 -12.24 11.59
CA GLU A 58 -11.95 -13.21 11.11
C GLU A 58 -10.57 -12.57 10.84
N ALA A 59 -10.55 -11.36 10.30
CA ALA A 59 -9.30 -10.63 10.09
C ALA A 59 -8.63 -10.27 11.43
N VAL A 60 -9.42 -9.86 12.43
CA VAL A 60 -8.91 -9.59 13.78
C VAL A 60 -8.35 -10.87 14.41
N GLU A 61 -9.03 -12.01 14.24
CA GLU A 61 -8.58 -13.32 14.73
C GLU A 61 -7.25 -13.75 14.09
N VAL A 62 -7.10 -13.57 12.76
CA VAL A 62 -5.82 -13.85 12.07
C VAL A 62 -4.68 -13.01 12.64
N PHE A 63 -4.91 -11.73 12.86
CA PHE A 63 -3.91 -10.84 13.44
C PHE A 63 -3.56 -11.21 14.88
N ASP A 64 -4.56 -11.50 15.71
CA ASP A 64 -4.36 -11.92 17.10
C ASP A 64 -3.51 -13.22 17.19
N HIS A 65 -3.85 -14.21 16.37
CA HIS A 65 -3.08 -15.45 16.28
C HIS A 65 -1.65 -15.20 15.78
N PHE A 66 -1.47 -14.33 14.78
CA PHE A 66 -0.14 -13.98 14.27
C PHE A 66 0.73 -13.35 15.36
N ILE A 67 0.24 -12.30 16.03
CA ILE A 67 1.01 -11.58 17.06
C ILE A 67 1.28 -12.48 18.26
N GLY A 68 0.30 -13.30 18.67
CA GLY A 68 0.46 -14.26 19.74
C GLY A 68 1.53 -15.32 19.46
N LYS A 69 1.49 -15.93 18.27
CA LYS A 69 2.51 -16.90 17.82
C LYS A 69 3.89 -16.23 17.69
N LEU A 70 3.94 -15.03 17.07
CA LEU A 70 5.20 -14.29 16.88
C LEU A 70 5.83 -13.95 18.23
N ARG A 71 5.05 -13.44 19.20
CA ARG A 71 5.52 -13.14 20.56
C ARG A 71 6.09 -14.37 21.25
N ASN A 72 5.43 -15.52 21.12
CA ASN A 72 5.90 -16.78 21.70
C ASN A 72 7.19 -17.29 21.02
N ALA A 73 7.32 -17.10 19.72
CA ALA A 73 8.48 -17.55 18.95
C ALA A 73 9.74 -16.73 19.23
N VAL A 74 9.59 -15.41 19.48
CA VAL A 74 10.69 -14.47 19.69
C VAL A 74 10.46 -13.62 20.95
N SER A 75 10.43 -14.27 22.11
CA SER A 75 10.07 -13.67 23.41
C SER A 75 10.92 -12.46 23.82
N ASP A 76 12.14 -12.35 23.35
CA ASP A 76 13.04 -11.25 23.69
C ASP A 76 12.97 -10.07 22.74
N SER A 77 12.49 -10.28 21.53
CA SER A 77 12.36 -9.24 20.50
C SER A 77 11.35 -8.15 20.91
N VAL A 78 11.56 -6.95 20.44
CA VAL A 78 10.57 -5.86 20.55
C VAL A 78 9.79 -5.79 19.26
N ILE A 79 8.45 -5.79 19.34
CA ILE A 79 7.57 -5.68 18.18
C ILE A 79 6.99 -4.26 18.16
N MET A 80 7.22 -3.55 17.07
CA MET A 80 6.75 -2.17 16.88
C MET A 80 5.91 -2.09 15.61
N MET A 81 4.75 -1.48 15.69
CA MET A 81 3.87 -1.30 14.53
C MET A 81 3.17 0.05 14.56
N ILE A 82 2.93 0.59 13.39
CA ILE A 82 2.21 1.84 13.19
C ILE A 82 0.95 1.60 12.36
N SER A 83 -0.01 2.52 12.38
CA SER A 83 -1.13 2.47 11.43
C SER A 83 -0.71 3.01 10.06
N GLY A 84 -1.24 2.41 9.01
CA GLY A 84 -1.21 2.93 7.65
C GLY A 84 -2.50 3.67 7.28
N ASN A 85 -2.68 3.93 5.97
CA ASN A 85 -3.84 4.68 5.48
C ASN A 85 -5.12 3.83 5.35
N HIS A 86 -5.01 2.50 5.31
CA HIS A 86 -6.13 1.56 5.38
C HIS A 86 -6.61 1.32 6.81
N ASP A 87 -5.73 1.49 7.79
CA ASP A 87 -6.03 1.22 9.19
C ASP A 87 -6.91 2.30 9.84
N SER A 88 -7.63 1.90 10.88
CA SER A 88 -8.23 2.84 11.82
C SER A 88 -7.23 3.18 12.92
N ALA A 89 -6.67 4.39 12.90
CA ALA A 89 -5.72 4.86 13.90
C ALA A 89 -6.16 4.60 15.36
N PRO A 90 -7.41 4.90 15.78
CA PRO A 90 -7.87 4.59 17.14
C PRO A 90 -7.94 3.09 17.43
N ARG A 91 -8.25 2.23 16.44
CA ARG A 91 -8.31 0.77 16.64
C ARG A 91 -6.93 0.18 16.81
N VAL A 92 -5.95 0.60 15.99
CA VAL A 92 -4.54 0.20 16.15
C VAL A 92 -3.99 0.67 17.49
N ASN A 93 -4.41 1.82 17.97
CA ASN A 93 -3.97 2.36 19.27
C ASN A 93 -4.65 1.70 20.49
N CYS A 94 -5.62 0.78 20.28
CA CYS A 94 -6.29 0.08 21.35
C CYS A 94 -5.32 -0.78 22.19
N PHE A 95 -5.52 -0.78 23.50
CA PHE A 95 -4.73 -1.57 24.48
C PHE A 95 -3.23 -1.26 24.50
N ARG A 96 -2.78 -0.19 23.85
CA ARG A 96 -1.38 0.21 23.82
C ARG A 96 -0.69 0.10 25.20
N SER A 97 -1.24 0.72 26.23
CA SER A 97 -0.67 0.73 27.59
C SER A 97 -0.52 -0.66 28.24
N VAL A 98 -1.27 -1.65 27.75
CA VAL A 98 -1.16 -3.06 28.20
C VAL A 98 -0.10 -3.79 27.39
N LEU A 99 -0.09 -3.58 26.06
CA LEU A 99 0.82 -4.23 25.12
C LEU A 99 2.26 -3.75 25.28
N ASP A 100 2.50 -2.48 25.62
CA ASP A 100 3.84 -1.93 25.91
C ASP A 100 4.57 -2.76 26.98
N ARG A 101 3.84 -3.25 27.99
CA ARG A 101 4.41 -4.11 29.03
C ARG A 101 4.89 -5.47 28.50
N GLN A 102 4.39 -5.85 27.34
CA GLN A 102 4.78 -7.07 26.63
C GLN A 102 5.80 -6.79 25.52
N LYS A 103 6.42 -5.61 25.51
CA LYS A 103 7.34 -5.15 24.45
C LYS A 103 6.67 -5.13 23.05
N ILE A 104 5.37 -4.84 22.98
CA ILE A 104 4.60 -4.68 21.76
C ILE A 104 4.08 -3.24 21.72
N TYR A 105 4.62 -2.45 20.82
CA TYR A 105 4.27 -1.04 20.63
C TYR A 105 3.35 -0.91 19.41
N MET A 106 2.09 -0.53 19.63
CA MET A 106 1.10 -0.29 18.59
C MET A 106 0.76 1.20 18.57
N ILE A 107 1.29 1.92 17.59
CA ILE A 107 1.14 3.37 17.48
C ILE A 107 0.21 3.68 16.31
N GLY A 108 -1.07 3.93 16.64
CA GLY A 108 -2.09 4.24 15.63
C GLY A 108 -2.28 5.74 15.41
N ILE A 109 -2.16 6.54 16.46
CA ILE A 109 -2.51 7.97 16.45
C ILE A 109 -1.21 8.79 16.36
N PRO A 110 -1.08 9.69 15.36
CA PRO A 110 0.04 10.62 15.32
C PRO A 110 -0.08 11.67 16.44
N PRO A 111 0.96 12.49 16.70
CA PRO A 111 0.89 13.59 17.64
C PRO A 111 -0.35 14.47 17.44
N GLN A 112 -1.05 14.85 18.53
CA GLN A 112 -2.32 15.59 18.48
C GLN A 112 -2.21 16.97 19.12
N THR A 113 -1.31 17.16 20.08
CA THR A 113 -1.10 18.42 20.82
C THR A 113 0.34 18.90 20.66
N GLU A 114 0.61 20.15 21.07
CA GLU A 114 1.97 20.73 21.00
C GLU A 114 2.97 20.00 21.91
N GLU A 115 2.48 19.36 22.98
CA GLU A 115 3.33 18.57 23.90
C GLU A 115 3.62 17.16 23.36
N ASP A 116 2.80 16.67 22.41
CA ASP A 116 3.00 15.33 21.84
C ASP A 116 4.18 15.35 20.86
N HIS A 117 4.95 14.27 20.87
CA HIS A 117 6.04 14.00 19.96
C HIS A 117 5.78 12.71 19.16
N ILE A 118 6.56 12.50 18.09
CA ILE A 118 6.62 11.21 17.42
C ILE A 118 7.07 10.17 18.45
N GLU A 119 6.33 9.08 18.59
CA GLU A 119 6.68 8.04 19.56
C GLU A 119 8.08 7.53 19.31
N LYS A 120 8.90 7.55 20.37
CA LYS A 120 10.30 7.16 20.33
C LYS A 120 10.55 5.96 21.24
N VAL A 121 10.87 4.81 20.65
CA VAL A 121 11.30 3.62 21.37
C VAL A 121 12.82 3.53 21.29
N VAL A 122 13.49 3.37 22.42
CA VAL A 122 14.96 3.27 22.49
C VAL A 122 15.35 1.87 22.90
N LEU A 123 16.08 1.17 22.05
CA LEU A 123 16.67 -0.12 22.35
C LEU A 123 18.18 0.03 22.53
N GLN A 124 18.77 -0.87 23.32
CA GLN A 124 20.20 -0.83 23.66
C GLN A 124 20.88 -2.09 23.17
N ASP A 125 22.04 -1.95 22.53
CA ASP A 125 22.93 -3.06 22.22
C ASP A 125 24.38 -2.71 22.62
N GLU A 126 25.34 -3.56 22.26
CA GLU A 126 26.77 -3.39 22.56
C GLU A 126 27.38 -2.10 21.95
N TYR A 127 26.76 -1.52 20.90
CA TYR A 127 27.21 -0.29 20.27
C TYR A 127 26.48 0.98 20.77
N GLY A 128 25.62 0.85 21.80
CA GLY A 128 24.87 1.96 22.41
C GLY A 128 23.38 1.98 22.00
N PRO A 129 22.70 3.12 22.10
CA PRO A 129 21.28 3.24 21.82
C PRO A 129 20.98 3.21 20.31
N VAL A 130 19.83 2.60 19.96
CA VAL A 130 19.15 2.71 18.66
C VAL A 130 17.79 3.31 18.91
N ASN A 131 17.51 4.45 18.31
CA ASN A 131 16.27 5.18 18.45
C ASN A 131 15.32 4.83 17.30
N PHE A 132 14.13 4.32 17.62
CA PHE A 132 13.07 4.07 16.66
C PHE A 132 12.02 5.18 16.77
N TYR A 133 11.81 5.93 15.71
CA TYR A 133 10.77 6.95 15.60
C TYR A 133 9.59 6.35 14.85
N LEU A 134 8.46 6.19 15.54
CA LEU A 134 7.26 5.51 15.02
C LEU A 134 6.25 6.57 14.57
N LEU A 135 6.25 6.88 13.28
CA LEU A 135 5.36 7.87 12.65
C LEU A 135 4.24 7.15 11.88
N PRO A 136 3.02 7.05 12.45
CA PRO A 136 1.86 6.51 11.75
C PRO A 136 1.53 7.32 10.49
N PHE A 137 0.60 6.82 9.66
CA PHE A 137 0.07 7.59 8.54
C PHE A 137 -0.56 8.91 9.01
N VAL A 138 -0.18 10.01 8.35
CA VAL A 138 -0.60 11.35 8.68
C VAL A 138 -1.27 12.01 7.49
N LYS A 139 -2.46 12.58 7.70
CA LYS A 139 -3.04 13.59 6.82
C LYS A 139 -2.80 14.98 7.44
N PRO A 140 -2.51 16.01 6.64
CA PRO A 140 -2.25 17.36 7.17
C PRO A 140 -3.32 17.87 8.15
N SER A 141 -4.58 17.54 7.87
CA SER A 141 -5.71 17.90 8.75
C SER A 141 -5.65 17.29 10.15
N MET A 142 -4.97 16.16 10.33
CA MET A 142 -4.89 15.45 11.62
C MET A 142 -3.95 16.15 12.59
N VAL A 143 -2.98 16.90 12.10
CA VAL A 143 -1.88 17.48 12.89
C VAL A 143 -1.76 19.00 12.74
N LYS A 144 -2.77 19.67 12.16
CA LYS A 144 -2.77 21.11 11.91
C LYS A 144 -2.55 21.99 13.16
N LEU A 145 -2.94 21.49 14.35
CA LEU A 145 -2.71 22.19 15.60
C LEU A 145 -1.21 22.27 15.96
N ILE A 146 -0.41 21.31 15.45
CA ILE A 146 1.03 21.23 15.70
C ILE A 146 1.82 21.87 14.55
N THR A 147 1.46 21.53 13.32
CA THR A 147 2.21 21.97 12.13
C THR A 147 1.76 23.32 11.61
N GLY A 148 0.61 23.83 12.06
CA GLY A 148 0.03 25.08 11.59
C GLY A 148 -0.71 24.93 10.26
N THR A 149 -1.04 26.10 9.69
CA THR A 149 -1.71 26.26 8.39
C THR A 149 -0.88 27.16 7.46
N ASP A 150 -1.30 27.28 6.21
CA ASP A 150 -0.78 28.27 5.28
C ASP A 150 -1.28 29.70 5.62
N GLU A 151 -0.87 30.68 4.85
CA GLU A 151 -1.22 32.10 5.04
C GLU A 151 -2.74 32.37 4.89
N ASN A 152 -3.47 31.45 4.24
CA ASN A 152 -4.91 31.54 4.02
C ASN A 152 -5.71 30.71 5.04
N GLY A 153 -5.06 30.03 5.99
CA GLY A 153 -5.67 29.15 6.97
C GLY A 153 -6.01 27.73 6.48
N ASN A 154 -5.53 27.35 5.29
CA ASN A 154 -5.67 26.00 4.77
C ASN A 154 -4.65 25.05 5.40
N ASN A 155 -4.92 23.74 5.31
CA ASN A 155 -3.93 22.75 5.69
C ASN A 155 -2.66 22.89 4.83
N LEU A 156 -1.52 22.64 5.45
CA LEU A 156 -0.23 22.56 4.73
C LEU A 156 -0.25 21.39 3.73
N SER A 157 0.71 21.40 2.80
CA SER A 157 0.98 20.23 1.96
C SER A 157 1.40 19.01 2.81
N TYR A 158 1.26 17.81 2.28
CA TYR A 158 1.82 16.61 2.94
C TYR A 158 3.32 16.76 3.18
N ASN A 159 4.02 17.27 2.18
CA ASN A 159 5.46 17.52 2.28
C ASN A 159 5.79 18.40 3.49
N ASP A 160 5.22 19.61 3.56
CA ASP A 160 5.53 20.55 4.64
C ASP A 160 5.08 20.04 6.00
N THR A 161 3.96 19.31 6.03
CA THR A 161 3.44 18.68 7.26
C THR A 161 4.42 17.66 7.83
N ILE A 162 4.90 16.73 7.01
CA ILE A 162 5.81 15.67 7.46
C ILE A 162 7.18 16.25 7.80
N HIS A 163 7.69 17.20 7.01
CA HIS A 163 8.93 17.89 7.32
C HIS A 163 8.85 18.58 8.69
N ARG A 164 7.80 19.37 8.96
CA ARG A 164 7.63 20.05 10.26
C ARG A 164 7.51 19.07 11.43
N LEU A 165 6.79 17.95 11.25
CA LEU A 165 6.69 16.92 12.30
C LEU A 165 8.04 16.31 12.64
N ILE A 166 8.84 15.94 11.64
CA ILE A 166 10.17 15.33 11.85
C ILE A 166 11.16 16.36 12.36
N GLU A 167 11.12 17.59 11.89
CA GLU A 167 12.02 18.66 12.35
C GLU A 167 11.83 19.00 13.83
N ARG A 168 10.59 18.95 14.32
CA ARG A 168 10.30 19.15 15.75
C ARG A 168 11.04 18.18 16.67
N GLU A 169 11.28 16.95 16.20
CA GLU A 169 11.93 15.91 17.00
C GLU A 169 13.41 16.18 17.25
N GLN A 170 14.01 17.16 16.57
CA GLN A 170 15.42 17.56 16.71
C GLN A 170 16.34 16.32 16.74
N VAL A 171 16.13 15.43 15.76
CA VAL A 171 16.85 14.15 15.68
C VAL A 171 18.35 14.37 15.72
N ASP A 172 19.02 13.82 16.74
CA ASP A 172 20.48 13.87 16.85
C ASP A 172 21.09 12.90 15.82
N ILE A 173 21.61 13.48 14.74
CA ILE A 173 22.21 12.74 13.63
C ILE A 173 23.47 11.95 14.01
N ASN A 174 24.07 12.18 15.17
CA ASN A 174 25.22 11.42 15.66
C ASN A 174 24.81 10.10 16.35
N GLN A 175 23.52 9.94 16.66
CA GLN A 175 22.98 8.71 17.20
C GLN A 175 22.47 7.80 16.06
N ARG A 176 22.28 6.51 16.40
CA ARG A 176 21.67 5.55 15.46
C ARG A 176 20.15 5.75 15.48
N ASN A 177 19.58 6.20 14.37
CA ASN A 177 18.18 6.56 14.26
C ASN A 177 17.50 5.79 13.15
N ILE A 178 16.35 5.22 13.44
CA ILE A 178 15.49 4.50 12.50
C ILE A 178 14.13 5.18 12.48
N LEU A 179 13.66 5.54 11.30
CA LEU A 179 12.28 5.99 11.09
C LEU A 179 11.42 4.78 10.66
N VAL A 180 10.26 4.62 11.28
CA VAL A 180 9.19 3.73 10.80
C VAL A 180 8.04 4.63 10.36
N SER A 181 7.68 4.60 9.08
CA SER A 181 6.70 5.54 8.53
C SER A 181 5.87 4.92 7.40
N HIS A 182 4.64 5.42 7.26
CA HIS A 182 3.72 4.96 6.22
C HIS A 182 3.23 6.17 5.40
N GLN A 183 4.13 6.71 4.57
CA GLN A 183 3.86 7.87 3.71
C GLN A 183 4.47 7.64 2.33
N PHE A 184 3.98 8.38 1.32
CA PHE A 184 4.53 8.32 -0.02
C PHE A 184 5.76 9.23 -0.15
N TYR A 185 6.96 8.68 0.15
CA TYR A 185 8.22 9.39 -0.03
C TYR A 185 8.73 9.26 -1.46
N LEU A 186 8.97 10.40 -2.09
CA LEU A 186 9.45 10.50 -3.45
C LEU A 186 10.93 10.90 -3.47
N PRO A 187 11.82 10.16 -4.17
CA PRO A 187 13.19 10.55 -4.37
C PRO A 187 13.30 11.94 -5.03
N MET A 188 14.32 12.69 -4.65
CA MET A 188 14.55 14.03 -5.17
C MET A 188 14.77 13.99 -6.69
N GLY A 189 13.97 14.74 -7.46
CA GLY A 189 14.07 14.83 -8.91
C GLY A 189 13.34 13.75 -9.69
N GLU A 190 12.68 12.79 -9.01
CA GLU A 190 11.78 11.83 -9.64
C GLU A 190 10.34 12.39 -9.71
N ASN A 191 9.62 12.01 -10.76
CA ASN A 191 8.22 12.38 -10.93
C ASN A 191 7.35 11.24 -10.36
N ALA A 192 6.37 11.59 -9.52
CA ALA A 192 5.43 10.63 -8.96
C ALA A 192 4.67 9.78 -10.02
N GLU A 193 4.51 10.33 -11.23
CA GLU A 193 3.89 9.62 -12.36
C GLU A 193 4.77 8.51 -12.94
N GLU A 194 6.08 8.57 -12.73
CA GLU A 194 7.04 7.58 -13.21
C GLU A 194 7.18 6.39 -12.25
N ILE A 195 6.70 6.52 -11.02
CA ILE A 195 6.71 5.42 -10.05
C ILE A 195 5.58 4.46 -10.38
N GLU A 196 5.95 3.21 -10.65
CA GLU A 196 4.99 2.13 -10.86
C GLU A 196 4.27 1.82 -9.54
N ARG A 197 3.02 2.26 -9.44
CA ARG A 197 2.14 1.97 -8.30
C ARG A 197 1.17 0.86 -8.63
N MET A 198 0.91 -0.01 -7.66
CA MET A 198 0.04 -1.16 -7.85
C MET A 198 -1.44 -0.77 -7.77
N ASP A 199 -2.31 -1.58 -8.40
CA ASP A 199 -3.76 -1.32 -8.42
C ASP A 199 -4.42 -1.40 -7.03
N SER A 200 -3.75 -2.05 -6.09
CA SER A 200 -4.17 -2.17 -4.68
C SER A 200 -3.83 -0.94 -3.83
N GLU A 201 -2.96 -0.03 -4.31
CA GLU A 201 -2.57 1.16 -3.58
C GLU A 201 -3.61 2.29 -3.73
N ILE A 202 -3.92 2.99 -2.65
CA ILE A 202 -4.76 4.19 -2.71
C ILE A 202 -3.94 5.32 -3.34
N ARG A 203 -4.42 5.84 -4.46
CA ARG A 203 -3.80 6.99 -5.14
C ARG A 203 -4.60 8.24 -4.89
N THR A 204 -3.92 9.29 -4.46
CA THR A 204 -4.53 10.60 -4.31
C THR A 204 -4.50 11.34 -5.64
N VAL A 205 -5.59 12.01 -5.99
CA VAL A 205 -5.67 12.79 -7.24
C VAL A 205 -4.57 13.85 -7.25
N GLY A 206 -3.79 13.91 -8.33
CA GLY A 206 -2.68 14.86 -8.46
C GLY A 206 -1.47 14.54 -7.59
N ASN A 207 -1.38 13.34 -7.00
CA ASN A 207 -0.27 12.91 -6.12
C ASN A 207 0.06 13.92 -5.02
N ILE A 208 -0.95 14.60 -4.47
CA ILE A 208 -0.79 15.63 -3.43
C ILE A 208 -0.26 15.07 -2.09
N ASP A 209 -0.26 13.75 -1.91
CA ASP A 209 0.22 13.02 -0.74
C ASP A 209 1.73 12.72 -0.77
N GLN A 210 2.43 13.17 -1.82
CA GLN A 210 3.89 12.99 -1.94
C GLN A 210 4.67 13.81 -0.90
N VAL A 211 5.74 13.20 -0.38
CA VAL A 211 6.70 13.80 0.55
C VAL A 211 8.09 13.66 -0.04
N SER A 212 8.89 14.74 -0.03
CA SER A 212 10.29 14.67 -0.48
C SER A 212 11.11 13.77 0.45
N ALA A 213 11.87 12.83 -0.13
CA ALA A 213 12.68 11.88 0.61
C ALA A 213 13.94 12.49 1.26
N ASP A 214 14.24 13.79 1.04
CA ASP A 214 15.39 14.45 1.65
C ASP A 214 15.32 14.48 3.18
N ILE A 215 14.12 14.56 3.76
CA ILE A 215 13.92 14.53 5.21
C ILE A 215 14.42 13.21 5.85
N LEU A 216 14.47 12.13 5.07
CA LEU A 216 14.94 10.82 5.51
C LEU A 216 16.44 10.81 5.83
N GLN A 217 17.22 11.77 5.34
CA GLN A 217 18.66 11.91 5.60
C GLN A 217 19.00 12.10 7.10
N LYS A 218 18.02 12.44 7.94
CA LYS A 218 18.18 12.50 9.39
C LYS A 218 18.29 11.10 10.04
N PHE A 219 17.98 10.04 9.32
CA PHE A 219 17.92 8.67 9.81
C PHE A 219 18.97 7.79 9.11
N ASP A 220 19.45 6.79 9.85
CA ASP A 220 20.36 5.77 9.30
C ASP A 220 19.60 4.76 8.42
N TYR A 221 18.35 4.47 8.82
CA TYR A 221 17.45 3.60 8.08
C TYR A 221 16.02 4.16 8.16
N ALA A 222 15.29 4.07 7.05
CA ALA A 222 13.87 4.33 7.02
C ALA A 222 13.12 3.07 6.60
N ALA A 223 12.33 2.52 7.53
CA ALA A 223 11.40 1.42 7.31
C ALA A 223 10.07 1.99 6.82
N LEU A 224 9.83 1.90 5.52
CA LEU A 224 8.70 2.53 4.84
C LEU A 224 7.66 1.48 4.41
N GLY A 225 6.38 1.79 4.62
CA GLY A 225 5.22 1.12 4.03
C GLY A 225 4.45 2.06 3.09
N HIS A 226 3.34 1.61 2.54
CA HIS A 226 2.45 2.30 1.60
C HIS A 226 2.67 1.89 0.13
N ILE A 227 3.89 1.65 -0.30
CA ILE A 227 4.18 1.18 -1.66
C ILE A 227 4.32 -0.34 -1.63
N HIS A 228 3.49 -1.02 -2.41
CA HIS A 228 3.39 -2.48 -2.41
C HIS A 228 4.53 -3.18 -3.14
N LYS A 229 5.25 -2.45 -4.00
CA LYS A 229 6.45 -2.92 -4.69
C LYS A 229 7.70 -2.64 -3.84
N PRO A 230 8.54 -3.65 -3.54
CA PRO A 230 9.81 -3.39 -2.87
C PRO A 230 10.67 -2.41 -3.67
N MET A 231 11.03 -1.28 -3.08
CA MET A 231 11.85 -0.25 -3.75
C MET A 231 12.62 0.62 -2.77
N LYS A 232 13.55 1.43 -3.30
CA LYS A 232 14.30 2.42 -2.54
C LYS A 232 13.70 3.80 -2.73
N ALA A 233 13.66 4.60 -1.66
CA ALA A 233 13.18 5.98 -1.68
C ALA A 233 14.36 6.96 -1.63
N GLY A 234 15.14 7.07 -2.71
CA GLY A 234 16.23 8.03 -2.86
C GLY A 234 17.53 7.71 -2.12
N GLY A 235 17.58 6.63 -1.35
CA GLY A 235 18.77 6.20 -0.63
C GLY A 235 18.86 4.69 -0.48
N GLU A 236 20.06 4.15 -0.25
CA GLU A 236 20.27 2.70 -0.10
C GLU A 236 19.47 2.13 1.07
N PHE A 237 19.35 2.90 2.16
CA PHE A 237 18.76 2.47 3.42
C PHE A 237 17.38 3.08 3.68
N TYR A 238 16.77 3.76 2.71
CA TYR A 238 15.38 4.23 2.77
C TYR A 238 14.55 3.33 1.89
N ARG A 239 13.79 2.41 2.48
CA ARG A 239 13.26 1.27 1.75
C ARG A 239 11.77 1.03 2.02
N TYR A 240 11.02 0.87 0.96
CA TYR A 240 9.73 0.21 0.99
C TYR A 240 9.94 -1.30 0.99
N CYS A 241 9.38 -1.98 1.98
CA CYS A 241 9.40 -3.44 2.06
C CYS A 241 8.51 -4.09 1.00
N GLY A 242 7.40 -3.43 0.69
CA GLY A 242 6.31 -3.98 -0.08
C GLY A 242 5.44 -4.93 0.75
N THR A 243 4.36 -5.41 0.13
CA THR A 243 3.45 -6.38 0.74
C THR A 243 4.12 -7.76 0.87
N PRO A 244 3.88 -8.52 1.94
CA PRO A 244 4.41 -9.88 2.07
C PRO A 244 3.69 -10.91 1.18
N LEU A 245 2.46 -10.59 0.75
CA LEU A 245 1.65 -11.35 -0.21
C LEU A 245 1.13 -10.38 -1.27
N ALA A 246 1.06 -10.80 -2.53
CA ALA A 246 0.50 -9.96 -3.58
C ALA A 246 -0.98 -9.65 -3.32
N CYS A 247 -1.33 -8.36 -3.35
CA CYS A 247 -2.65 -7.82 -3.05
C CYS A 247 -3.49 -7.55 -4.31
N SER A 248 -2.88 -7.52 -5.47
CA SER A 248 -3.53 -7.25 -6.76
C SER A 248 -2.93 -8.04 -7.91
N VAL A 249 -3.66 -8.12 -9.01
CA VAL A 249 -3.18 -8.78 -10.25
C VAL A 249 -1.96 -8.06 -10.84
N SER A 250 -1.85 -6.75 -10.63
CA SER A 250 -0.68 -5.96 -11.08
C SER A 250 0.62 -6.33 -10.36
N GLU A 251 0.54 -7.04 -9.23
CA GLU A 251 1.70 -7.55 -8.49
C GLU A 251 2.14 -8.96 -8.94
N ALA A 252 1.52 -9.51 -9.98
CA ALA A 252 1.87 -10.83 -10.50
C ALA A 252 3.36 -10.91 -10.87
N GLY A 253 4.03 -11.96 -10.41
CA GLY A 253 5.46 -12.20 -10.68
C GLY A 253 6.43 -11.37 -9.84
N GLN A 254 5.98 -10.56 -8.88
CA GLN A 254 6.87 -9.89 -7.94
C GLN A 254 7.39 -10.86 -6.88
N ASN A 255 8.66 -10.70 -6.54
CA ASN A 255 9.26 -11.39 -5.40
C ASN A 255 8.95 -10.63 -4.12
N LYS A 256 8.24 -11.26 -3.20
CA LYS A 256 7.88 -10.71 -1.89
C LYS A 256 8.85 -11.20 -0.82
N GLY A 257 9.03 -10.42 0.25
CA GLY A 257 9.98 -10.80 1.30
C GLY A 257 9.97 -9.88 2.49
N ILE A 258 10.81 -10.21 3.47
CA ILE A 258 11.12 -9.42 4.66
C ILE A 258 12.44 -8.71 4.41
N ILE A 259 12.61 -7.46 4.79
CA ILE A 259 13.92 -6.84 4.83
C ILE A 259 14.52 -7.08 6.22
N MET A 260 15.62 -7.82 6.27
CA MET A 260 16.44 -7.95 7.48
C MET A 260 17.54 -6.90 7.45
N ILE A 261 17.68 -6.16 8.54
CA ILE A 261 18.68 -5.11 8.71
C ILE A 261 19.58 -5.51 9.87
N ASP A 262 20.88 -5.48 9.69
CA ASP A 262 21.86 -5.54 10.75
C ASP A 262 22.53 -4.16 10.88
N ILE A 263 22.29 -3.47 12.00
CA ILE A 263 22.91 -2.17 12.34
C ILE A 263 23.91 -2.37 13.47
N LYS A 264 25.17 -1.97 13.23
CA LYS A 264 26.24 -2.02 14.20
C LYS A 264 26.59 -0.61 14.70
N GLN A 265 27.79 -0.13 14.49
CA GLN A 265 28.16 1.24 14.79
C GLN A 265 27.41 2.23 13.88
N LYS A 266 27.38 3.50 14.27
CA LYS A 266 26.82 4.57 13.45
C LYS A 266 27.40 4.54 12.02
N GLY A 267 26.52 4.46 11.03
CA GLY A 267 26.86 4.36 9.62
C GLY A 267 27.19 2.94 9.11
N GLU A 268 27.23 1.93 9.99
CA GLU A 268 27.50 0.54 9.61
C GLU A 268 26.19 -0.25 9.56
N ILE A 269 25.58 -0.32 8.38
CA ILE A 269 24.30 -0.98 8.14
C ILE A 269 24.43 -1.95 6.97
N THR A 270 23.84 -3.11 7.12
CA THR A 270 23.65 -4.08 6.03
C THR A 270 22.18 -4.49 5.94
N THR A 271 21.72 -4.78 4.72
CA THR A 271 20.36 -5.21 4.47
C THR A 271 20.34 -6.48 3.64
N GLU A 272 19.48 -7.42 3.98
CA GLU A 272 19.22 -8.66 3.26
C GLU A 272 17.72 -8.80 3.03
N VAL A 273 17.28 -9.20 1.85
CA VAL A 273 15.89 -9.57 1.58
C VAL A 273 15.74 -11.06 1.82
N ILE A 274 14.91 -11.43 2.79
CA ILE A 274 14.52 -12.81 3.07
C ILE A 274 13.26 -13.10 2.26
N PRO A 275 13.31 -13.98 1.26
CA PRO A 275 12.17 -14.26 0.39
C PRO A 275 11.04 -14.96 1.15
N LEU A 276 9.80 -14.63 0.75
CA LEU A 276 8.57 -15.30 1.15
C LEU A 276 7.94 -15.98 -0.07
N GLU A 277 7.55 -17.23 0.11
CA GLU A 277 6.98 -18.05 -0.97
C GLU A 277 5.46 -18.15 -0.77
N PRO A 278 4.63 -17.65 -1.69
CA PRO A 278 3.18 -17.71 -1.55
C PRO A 278 2.68 -19.15 -1.72
N LEU A 279 1.59 -19.49 -1.02
CA LEU A 279 0.90 -20.78 -1.17
C LEU A 279 0.36 -20.95 -2.60
N ARG A 280 -0.16 -19.85 -3.18
CA ARG A 280 -0.62 -19.73 -4.57
C ARG A 280 -0.07 -18.44 -5.16
N GLN A 281 0.48 -18.54 -6.35
CA GLN A 281 0.96 -17.36 -7.09
C GLN A 281 -0.21 -16.67 -7.80
N ILE A 282 -0.05 -15.39 -8.12
CA ILE A 282 -0.93 -14.69 -9.05
C ILE A 282 -0.27 -14.75 -10.43
N LYS A 283 -1.03 -15.21 -11.43
CA LYS A 283 -0.57 -15.36 -12.81
C LYS A 283 -1.52 -14.66 -13.78
N VAL A 284 -0.95 -14.03 -14.80
CA VAL A 284 -1.68 -13.54 -15.96
C VAL A 284 -1.33 -14.43 -17.14
N ILE A 285 -2.32 -15.15 -17.67
CA ILE A 285 -2.14 -16.06 -18.80
C ILE A 285 -2.84 -15.46 -20.01
N LYS A 286 -2.08 -15.18 -21.08
CA LYS A 286 -2.58 -14.58 -22.31
C LYS A 286 -2.40 -15.56 -23.48
N GLY A 287 -3.46 -15.74 -24.28
CA GLY A 287 -3.44 -16.59 -25.47
C GLY A 287 -4.83 -16.90 -26.01
N ASP A 288 -4.89 -17.71 -27.05
CA ASP A 288 -6.15 -18.32 -27.48
C ASP A 288 -6.64 -19.37 -26.48
N LEU A 289 -7.94 -19.70 -26.51
CA LEU A 289 -8.58 -20.55 -25.51
C LEU A 289 -7.87 -21.91 -25.34
N GLU A 290 -7.48 -22.58 -26.43
CA GLU A 290 -6.85 -23.91 -26.35
C GLU A 290 -5.43 -23.83 -25.76
N SER A 291 -4.67 -22.80 -26.14
CA SER A 291 -3.34 -22.53 -25.59
C SER A 291 -3.42 -22.22 -24.09
N VAL A 292 -4.39 -21.42 -23.66
CA VAL A 292 -4.62 -21.10 -22.24
C VAL A 292 -5.01 -22.36 -21.46
N LEU A 293 -5.94 -23.16 -21.96
CA LEU A 293 -6.42 -24.38 -21.32
C LEU A 293 -5.31 -25.45 -21.16
N SER A 294 -4.26 -25.42 -21.99
CA SER A 294 -3.11 -26.30 -21.84
C SER A 294 -2.24 -26.03 -20.61
N GLN A 295 -2.35 -24.83 -20.02
CA GLN A 295 -1.52 -24.34 -18.90
C GLN A 295 -2.17 -24.54 -17.53
N ARG A 296 -2.98 -25.57 -17.34
CA ARG A 296 -3.71 -25.85 -16.09
C ARG A 296 -2.83 -25.68 -14.85
N CYS A 297 -3.31 -24.96 -13.84
CA CYS A 297 -2.64 -24.80 -12.56
C CYS A 297 -3.65 -24.52 -11.42
N LYS A 298 -3.15 -24.56 -10.17
CA LYS A 298 -3.95 -24.27 -8.97
C LYS A 298 -3.76 -22.84 -8.46
N ASP A 299 -2.94 -22.05 -9.15
CA ASP A 299 -2.67 -20.66 -8.80
C ASP A 299 -3.87 -19.76 -9.06
N TYR A 300 -3.81 -18.53 -8.57
CA TYR A 300 -4.75 -17.48 -8.91
C TYR A 300 -4.46 -16.98 -10.32
N VAL A 301 -5.45 -17.04 -11.22
CA VAL A 301 -5.23 -16.78 -12.65
C VAL A 301 -6.19 -15.73 -13.19
N THR A 302 -5.63 -14.70 -13.80
CA THR A 302 -6.34 -13.82 -14.73
C THR A 302 -6.06 -14.28 -16.16
N VAL A 303 -7.10 -14.59 -16.92
CA VAL A 303 -7.02 -15.04 -18.31
C VAL A 303 -7.28 -13.87 -19.25
N ILE A 304 -6.40 -13.67 -20.22
CA ILE A 304 -6.58 -12.69 -21.31
C ILE A 304 -6.70 -13.46 -22.63
N LEU A 305 -7.92 -13.60 -23.13
CA LEU A 305 -8.18 -14.30 -24.38
C LEU A 305 -7.93 -13.39 -25.60
N THR A 306 -7.20 -13.92 -26.57
CA THR A 306 -6.85 -13.25 -27.83
C THR A 306 -7.62 -13.80 -29.04
N ASP A 307 -8.58 -14.68 -28.81
CA ASP A 307 -9.40 -15.28 -29.89
C ASP A 307 -10.14 -14.21 -30.68
N LYS A 308 -10.02 -14.28 -32.01
CA LYS A 308 -10.69 -13.38 -32.96
C LYS A 308 -12.12 -13.82 -33.29
N VAL A 309 -12.49 -15.04 -32.93
CA VAL A 309 -13.78 -15.65 -33.19
C VAL A 309 -14.67 -15.52 -31.98
N ASP A 310 -15.97 -15.36 -32.17
CA ASP A 310 -16.93 -15.41 -31.06
C ASP A 310 -16.98 -16.82 -30.47
N LEU A 311 -16.45 -16.94 -29.25
CA LEU A 311 -16.51 -18.16 -28.45
C LEU A 311 -17.88 -18.27 -27.79
N ASP A 312 -18.40 -19.52 -27.68
CA ASP A 312 -19.54 -19.76 -26.79
C ASP A 312 -19.13 -19.37 -25.37
N VAL A 313 -19.79 -18.36 -24.81
CA VAL A 313 -19.40 -17.75 -23.53
C VAL A 313 -19.56 -18.72 -22.38
N ILE A 314 -20.59 -19.57 -22.41
CA ILE A 314 -20.89 -20.53 -21.33
C ILE A 314 -19.87 -21.67 -21.36
N ASP A 315 -19.67 -22.32 -22.50
CA ASP A 315 -18.70 -23.41 -22.66
C ASP A 315 -17.27 -22.91 -22.30
N MET A 316 -16.87 -21.76 -22.79
CA MET A 316 -15.58 -21.15 -22.49
C MET A 316 -15.38 -20.93 -20.98
N GLN A 317 -16.37 -20.35 -20.30
CA GLN A 317 -16.26 -20.08 -18.85
C GLN A 317 -16.15 -21.38 -18.04
N ASP A 318 -16.95 -22.40 -18.38
CA ASP A 318 -16.94 -23.66 -17.67
C ASP A 318 -15.62 -24.42 -17.89
N ARG A 319 -15.09 -24.42 -19.09
CA ARG A 319 -13.77 -25.00 -19.40
C ARG A 319 -12.64 -24.30 -18.64
N LEU A 320 -12.66 -22.97 -18.58
CA LEU A 320 -11.66 -22.19 -17.85
C LEU A 320 -11.76 -22.41 -16.34
N ARG A 321 -12.96 -22.45 -15.76
CA ARG A 321 -13.15 -22.77 -14.34
C ARG A 321 -12.67 -24.15 -13.96
N LEU A 322 -12.85 -25.11 -14.86
CA LEU A 322 -12.36 -26.48 -14.66
C LEU A 322 -10.83 -26.57 -14.76
N ALA A 323 -10.24 -25.79 -15.67
CA ALA A 323 -8.78 -25.76 -15.85
C ALA A 323 -8.06 -24.99 -14.73
N PHE A 324 -8.69 -23.93 -14.21
CA PHE A 324 -8.14 -23.03 -13.20
C PHE A 324 -9.10 -22.88 -12.01
N PRO A 325 -9.00 -23.72 -10.98
CA PRO A 325 -9.81 -23.59 -9.75
C PRO A 325 -9.65 -22.21 -9.08
N GLY A 326 -8.48 -21.58 -9.23
CA GLY A 326 -8.16 -20.23 -8.78
C GLY A 326 -8.45 -19.13 -9.81
N LEU A 327 -9.33 -19.36 -10.81
CA LEU A 327 -9.67 -18.34 -11.80
C LEU A 327 -10.25 -17.10 -11.11
N LEU A 328 -9.63 -15.93 -11.35
CA LEU A 328 -10.04 -14.63 -10.84
C LEU A 328 -10.98 -13.93 -11.81
N GLU A 329 -10.52 -13.73 -13.03
CA GLU A 329 -11.27 -13.02 -14.07
C GLU A 329 -10.88 -13.50 -15.47
N ILE A 330 -11.76 -13.25 -16.41
CA ILE A 330 -11.54 -13.49 -17.85
C ILE A 330 -11.66 -12.14 -18.54
N ARG A 331 -10.60 -11.72 -19.19
CA ARG A 331 -10.56 -10.54 -20.06
C ARG A 331 -10.49 -10.98 -21.52
N ARG A 332 -11.11 -10.25 -22.43
CA ARG A 332 -10.95 -10.44 -23.86
C ARG A 332 -10.17 -9.26 -24.42
N GLU A 333 -9.11 -9.51 -25.13
CA GLU A 333 -8.44 -8.51 -25.95
C GLU A 333 -9.21 -8.39 -27.27
N THR A 334 -10.41 -7.78 -27.21
CA THR A 334 -11.12 -7.43 -28.44
C THR A 334 -10.34 -6.31 -29.10
N VAL A 335 -9.69 -6.63 -30.22
CA VAL A 335 -9.35 -5.62 -31.23
C VAL A 335 -10.69 -5.16 -31.83
N ARG A 336 -11.44 -4.36 -31.08
CA ARG A 336 -12.33 -3.41 -31.72
C ARG A 336 -11.39 -2.42 -32.41
N GLN A 337 -11.09 -2.68 -33.69
CA GLN A 337 -10.87 -1.59 -34.61
C GLN A 337 -12.19 -0.79 -34.61
N ALA A 338 -12.33 0.08 -33.63
CA ALA A 338 -13.17 1.22 -33.79
C ALA A 338 -12.49 1.98 -34.93
N ASP A 339 -13.07 1.87 -36.11
CA ASP A 339 -12.73 2.71 -37.26
C ASP A 339 -13.08 4.17 -36.88
N TYR A 340 -12.22 4.79 -36.09
CA TYR A 340 -12.22 6.23 -35.83
C TYR A 340 -11.55 6.98 -37.00
N THR A 341 -11.73 6.50 -38.23
CA THR A 341 -11.56 7.32 -39.41
C THR A 341 -12.84 8.15 -39.60
N ARG A 342 -13.20 8.94 -38.62
CA ARG A 342 -13.98 10.15 -38.81
C ARG A 342 -13.06 11.32 -38.64
N HIS A 343 -12.63 11.82 -39.81
CA HIS A 343 -12.18 13.18 -40.11
C HIS A 343 -11.81 14.02 -38.87
N ALA A 344 -10.48 14.10 -38.60
CA ALA A 344 -9.88 15.23 -37.94
C ALA A 344 -10.04 16.45 -38.86
N ASP A 345 -11.23 17.01 -38.92
CA ASP A 345 -11.47 18.32 -39.43
C ASP A 345 -11.97 19.23 -38.31
N SER A 346 -11.14 20.19 -38.03
CA SER A 346 -11.35 21.38 -37.19
C SER A 346 -11.47 21.16 -35.66
N GLU A 347 -10.56 21.78 -34.96
CA GLU A 347 -10.68 22.25 -33.55
C GLU A 347 -11.98 23.07 -33.42
N ARG A 348 -13.10 22.39 -33.19
CA ARG A 348 -14.29 22.97 -32.57
C ARG A 348 -14.26 22.61 -31.12
N GLU A 349 -14.19 23.60 -30.25
CA GLU A 349 -14.58 23.44 -28.84
C GLU A 349 -16.00 22.84 -28.84
N LEU A 350 -16.10 21.55 -28.65
CA LEU A 350 -17.39 20.85 -28.58
C LEU A 350 -18.07 21.27 -27.27
N ASN A 351 -19.21 21.96 -27.39
CA ASN A 351 -20.07 22.28 -26.26
C ASN A 351 -20.49 20.95 -25.57
N PRO A 352 -20.33 20.81 -24.23
CA PRO A 352 -20.73 19.61 -23.50
C PRO A 352 -22.17 19.15 -23.79
N PHE A 353 -23.07 20.08 -24.03
CA PHE A 353 -24.47 19.80 -24.41
C PHE A 353 -24.58 19.10 -25.77
N GLU A 354 -23.85 19.59 -26.80
CA GLU A 354 -23.82 18.97 -28.10
C GLU A 354 -23.23 17.56 -28.07
N LEU A 355 -22.20 17.35 -27.27
CA LEU A 355 -21.59 16.03 -27.05
C LEU A 355 -22.59 15.03 -26.43
N CYS A 356 -23.32 15.46 -25.41
CA CYS A 356 -24.34 14.63 -24.76
C CYS A 356 -25.52 14.34 -25.72
N CYS A 357 -25.98 15.30 -26.47
CA CYS A 357 -27.02 15.09 -27.49
C CYS A 357 -26.59 14.12 -28.60
N GLN A 358 -25.33 14.19 -29.06
CA GLN A 358 -24.78 13.24 -30.02
C GLN A 358 -24.67 11.82 -29.43
N PHE A 359 -24.36 11.68 -28.17
CA PHE A 359 -24.28 10.38 -27.46
C PHE A 359 -25.67 9.74 -27.35
N LEU A 360 -26.68 10.50 -27.00
CA LEU A 360 -28.07 10.04 -26.88
C LEU A 360 -28.75 9.74 -28.23
N GLY A 361 -28.22 10.28 -29.30
CA GLY A 361 -28.62 9.95 -30.68
C GLY A 361 -29.93 10.61 -31.17
N ASN A 362 -31.02 10.53 -30.41
CA ASN A 362 -32.34 11.08 -30.76
C ASN A 362 -33.07 11.61 -29.49
N ALA A 363 -32.39 12.47 -28.70
CA ALA A 363 -33.04 13.11 -27.57
C ALA A 363 -34.19 14.01 -28.01
N ASP A 364 -35.38 13.83 -27.45
CA ASP A 364 -36.51 14.71 -27.71
C ASP A 364 -36.36 16.07 -27.02
N ALA A 365 -37.31 16.99 -27.24
CA ALA A 365 -37.19 18.36 -26.74
C ALA A 365 -37.21 18.43 -25.19
N GLU A 366 -37.94 17.54 -24.51
CA GLU A 366 -38.06 17.47 -23.06
C GLU A 366 -36.77 16.91 -22.46
N GLU A 367 -36.18 15.87 -23.06
CA GLU A 367 -34.89 15.30 -22.69
C GLU A 367 -33.72 16.29 -22.87
N GLN A 368 -33.75 17.11 -23.93
CA GLN A 368 -32.77 18.15 -24.17
C GLN A 368 -32.85 19.27 -23.13
N GLU A 369 -34.06 19.65 -22.69
CA GLU A 369 -34.25 20.64 -21.64
C GLU A 369 -33.71 20.17 -20.28
N ILE A 370 -34.00 18.92 -19.91
CA ILE A 370 -33.46 18.28 -18.70
C ILE A 370 -31.92 18.20 -18.77
N LEU A 371 -31.37 17.81 -19.91
CA LEU A 371 -29.94 17.70 -20.10
C LEU A 371 -29.24 19.06 -19.94
N GLN A 372 -29.82 20.11 -20.47
CA GLN A 372 -29.29 21.47 -20.33
C GLN A 372 -29.31 21.93 -18.87
N GLU A 373 -30.36 21.63 -18.14
CA GLU A 373 -30.48 21.97 -16.70
C GLU A 373 -29.43 21.23 -15.86
N VAL A 374 -29.19 19.94 -16.13
CA VAL A 374 -28.16 19.15 -15.46
C VAL A 374 -26.76 19.70 -15.74
N ILE A 375 -26.45 20.03 -16.99
CA ILE A 375 -25.14 20.58 -17.37
C ILE A 375 -24.90 21.92 -16.70
N ASN A 376 -25.89 22.79 -16.68
CA ASN A 376 -25.80 24.09 -16.02
C ASN A 376 -25.57 23.92 -14.50
N THR A 377 -26.28 23.01 -13.85
CA THR A 377 -26.13 22.71 -12.43
C THR A 377 -24.70 22.20 -12.10
N VAL A 378 -24.17 21.29 -12.92
CA VAL A 378 -22.82 20.77 -12.74
C VAL A 378 -21.75 21.86 -12.94
N GLN A 379 -21.93 22.75 -13.91
CA GLN A 379 -20.99 23.85 -14.15
C GLN A 379 -21.04 24.94 -13.06
N GLU A 380 -22.16 25.13 -12.39
CA GLU A 380 -22.29 26.06 -11.24
C GLU A 380 -21.63 25.51 -9.97
N VAL A 381 -21.63 24.19 -9.77
CA VAL A 381 -20.99 23.53 -8.59
C VAL A 381 -19.46 23.44 -8.74
N THR A 382 -18.92 23.62 -9.95
CA THR A 382 -17.48 23.55 -10.22
C THR A 382 -16.77 24.93 -10.20
N LYS A 383 -17.48 25.99 -9.85
CA LYS A 383 -16.90 27.30 -9.54
C LYS A 383 -16.84 27.51 -8.04
#